data_71990817e4a0331e0e516f5bc4b925ee
#
_entry.id   71990817e4a0331e0e516f5bc4b925ee
#
_cell.length_a   1.000
_cell.length_b   1.000
_cell.length_c   1.000
_cell.angle_alpha   90.00
_cell.angle_beta   90.00
_cell.angle_gamma   90.00
#
_symmetry.space_group_name_H-M   'P 1'
#
loop_
_entity.id
_entity.type
_entity.pdbx_description
1 polymer ?
#
loop_
_entity_poly.entity_id
_entity_poly.type
_entity_poly.pdbx_seq_one_letter_code
_entity_poly.pdbx_strand_id
1 'polypeptide(L)'
;DKITIIAVDDGSTDNTWEVLKKFEKHSNIKILKKENGGKHTAVNYAIQNSDSEFVSCLDADSFVEPETLKRMMTYFLKDENTMAVAPSILVHNPKTLTQTLQQVEYNWAVFMKKVLGILGGIYVTPGPFSIFRRKVFTDLGLFKKAHNTEDMEIAFRMQKHHYKIDQCNDAYVYTTGPKTIVALYKQRLRWIYGFVMNTYDYRKILLKKEYGFFSLISVPAGVVSMIAVPYILGLLMFQIFKGIFKLIEKYQTVGFDFNFGWNFAWPNFDMFFVSTNAYVFTGIILYLLVMSTIIIGKRMITGKYGFDFRIIYFMVIFSFIAPLWVVRAMYNAVFAKKTAWR
;
A
#
# COMPACT_ATOMS: atom_id res chain seq x y z
N ASP A 1 -19.90 20.76 -15.42
CA ASP A 1 -19.49 22.14 -15.74
C ASP A 1 -18.54 22.75 -14.69
N LYS A 2 -18.12 21.97 -13.69
CA LYS A 2 -17.19 22.43 -12.64
C LYS A 2 -15.88 21.62 -12.59
N ILE A 3 -15.66 20.70 -13.51
CA ILE A 3 -14.49 19.86 -13.56
C ILE A 3 -13.68 20.19 -14.81
N THR A 4 -12.42 20.55 -14.63
CA THR A 4 -11.44 20.69 -15.71
C THR A 4 -10.46 19.52 -15.64
N ILE A 5 -10.32 18.80 -16.73
CA ILE A 5 -9.34 17.72 -16.87
C ILE A 5 -8.10 18.28 -17.55
N ILE A 6 -6.94 18.15 -16.92
CA ILE A 6 -5.66 18.54 -17.51
C ILE A 6 -4.87 17.26 -17.78
N ALA A 7 -4.75 16.89 -19.05
CA ALA A 7 -3.96 15.75 -19.48
C ALA A 7 -2.54 16.23 -19.87
N VAL A 8 -1.53 15.69 -19.19
CA VAL A 8 -0.13 16.05 -19.43
C VAL A 8 0.62 14.87 -20.01
N ASP A 9 1.15 15.06 -21.22
CA ASP A 9 2.12 14.15 -21.83
C ASP A 9 3.54 14.50 -21.33
N ASP A 10 4.13 13.61 -20.52
CA ASP A 10 5.48 13.76 -19.94
C ASP A 10 6.56 13.20 -20.89
N GLY A 11 6.51 13.59 -22.16
CA GLY A 11 7.50 13.22 -23.16
C GLY A 11 7.37 11.78 -23.64
N SER A 12 6.17 11.33 -23.95
CA SER A 12 5.91 10.00 -24.52
C SER A 12 6.61 9.84 -25.88
N THR A 13 7.14 8.62 -26.12
CA THR A 13 7.83 8.26 -27.36
C THR A 13 6.96 7.45 -28.32
N ASP A 14 5.75 7.13 -27.92
CA ASP A 14 4.71 6.43 -28.68
C ASP A 14 3.64 7.40 -29.21
N ASN A 15 2.51 6.89 -29.67
CA ASN A 15 1.40 7.68 -30.21
C ASN A 15 0.50 8.35 -29.17
N THR A 16 0.92 8.40 -27.90
CA THR A 16 0.10 8.97 -26.80
C THR A 16 -0.31 10.41 -27.09
N TRP A 17 0.61 11.24 -27.60
CA TRP A 17 0.31 12.64 -27.93
C TRP A 17 -0.76 12.79 -29.03
N GLU A 18 -0.70 11.98 -30.09
CA GLU A 18 -1.70 11.98 -31.17
C GLU A 18 -3.08 11.54 -30.67
N VAL A 19 -3.11 10.61 -29.72
CA VAL A 19 -4.35 10.17 -29.06
C VAL A 19 -4.94 11.29 -28.21
N LEU A 20 -4.11 11.97 -27.42
CA LEU A 20 -4.54 13.09 -26.56
C LEU A 20 -5.14 14.24 -27.39
N LYS A 21 -4.54 14.60 -28.52
CA LYS A 21 -5.04 15.67 -29.40
C LYS A 21 -6.50 15.49 -29.87
N LYS A 22 -6.99 14.25 -29.91
CA LYS A 22 -8.39 13.97 -30.25
C LYS A 22 -9.39 14.56 -29.26
N PHE A 23 -8.95 14.78 -28.03
CA PHE A 23 -9.76 15.32 -26.93
C PHE A 23 -9.69 16.86 -26.82
N GLU A 24 -8.86 17.54 -27.60
CA GLU A 24 -8.67 19.00 -27.56
C GLU A 24 -9.98 19.78 -27.85
N LYS A 25 -10.91 19.14 -28.56
CA LYS A 25 -12.23 19.73 -28.91
C LYS A 25 -13.18 19.86 -27.71
N HIS A 26 -12.89 19.20 -26.59
CA HIS A 26 -13.72 19.26 -25.40
C HIS A 26 -13.33 20.47 -24.55
N SER A 27 -14.28 21.39 -24.32
CA SER A 27 -14.06 22.63 -23.58
C SER A 27 -13.57 22.47 -22.13
N ASN A 28 -13.83 21.31 -21.52
CA ASN A 28 -13.42 20.99 -20.17
C ASN A 28 -12.12 20.16 -20.09
N ILE A 29 -11.46 19.91 -21.22
CA ILE A 29 -10.20 19.15 -21.32
C ILE A 29 -9.10 20.07 -21.81
N LYS A 30 -8.03 20.22 -21.03
CA LYS A 30 -6.81 20.93 -21.40
C LYS A 30 -5.69 19.91 -21.62
N ILE A 31 -5.02 19.98 -22.76
CA ILE A 31 -3.94 19.06 -23.11
C ILE A 31 -2.63 19.83 -23.05
N LEU A 32 -1.66 19.28 -22.35
CA LEU A 32 -0.33 19.86 -22.18
C LEU A 32 0.74 18.84 -22.55
N LYS A 33 1.87 19.32 -23.06
CA LYS A 33 3.04 18.50 -23.37
C LYS A 33 4.28 19.11 -22.73
N LYS A 34 5.18 18.27 -22.23
CA LYS A 34 6.48 18.69 -21.70
C LYS A 34 7.53 17.59 -21.94
N GLU A 35 8.80 17.93 -21.77
CA GLU A 35 9.88 16.97 -21.75
C GLU A 35 9.78 16.06 -20.52
N ASN A 36 10.22 14.79 -20.67
CA ASN A 36 10.16 13.82 -19.61
C ASN A 36 10.96 14.26 -18.36
N GLY A 37 10.27 14.40 -17.26
CA GLY A 37 10.86 14.77 -15.97
C GLY A 37 10.36 13.87 -14.84
N GLY A 38 9.50 12.91 -15.16
CA GLY A 38 8.84 12.00 -14.23
C GLY A 38 7.52 12.54 -13.66
N LYS A 39 6.70 11.63 -13.14
CA LYS A 39 5.31 11.86 -12.70
C LYS A 39 5.13 13.16 -11.90
N HIS A 40 5.97 13.41 -10.90
CA HIS A 40 5.87 14.59 -10.04
C HIS A 40 5.98 15.90 -10.84
N THR A 41 6.81 15.96 -11.90
CA THR A 41 6.93 17.17 -12.74
C THR A 41 5.72 17.38 -13.63
N ALA A 42 5.13 16.31 -14.16
CA ALA A 42 3.91 16.38 -14.96
C ALA A 42 2.72 16.86 -14.12
N VAL A 43 2.54 16.28 -12.91
CA VAL A 43 1.49 16.70 -11.98
C VAL A 43 1.68 18.17 -11.57
N ASN A 44 2.91 18.58 -11.25
CA ASN A 44 3.21 19.98 -10.91
C ASN A 44 2.89 20.94 -12.05
N TYR A 45 3.22 20.53 -13.28
CA TYR A 45 2.91 21.34 -14.46
C TYR A 45 1.39 21.50 -14.67
N ALA A 46 0.61 20.43 -14.40
CA ALA A 46 -0.85 20.52 -14.41
C ALA A 46 -1.38 21.46 -13.31
N ILE A 47 -0.85 21.37 -12.09
CA ILE A 47 -1.26 22.23 -10.96
C ILE A 47 -0.99 23.71 -11.27
N GLN A 48 0.18 24.03 -11.85
CA GLN A 48 0.54 25.39 -12.21
C GLN A 48 -0.32 25.97 -13.35
N ASN A 49 -0.89 25.10 -14.19
CA ASN A 49 -1.79 25.46 -15.28
C ASN A 49 -3.28 25.36 -14.94
N SER A 50 -3.62 25.36 -13.65
CA SER A 50 -4.98 25.30 -13.11
C SER A 50 -5.16 26.34 -12.01
N ASP A 51 -6.34 26.96 -11.93
CA ASP A 51 -6.73 27.90 -10.86
C ASP A 51 -7.80 27.30 -9.93
N SER A 52 -8.11 26.01 -10.07
CA SER A 52 -9.14 25.33 -9.30
C SER A 52 -8.82 25.32 -7.80
N GLU A 53 -9.82 25.47 -6.94
CA GLU A 53 -9.70 25.42 -5.48
C GLU A 53 -9.25 24.01 -5.00
N PHE A 54 -9.71 22.98 -5.70
CA PHE A 54 -9.36 21.58 -5.42
C PHE A 54 -8.58 21.00 -6.59
N VAL A 55 -7.61 20.17 -6.24
CA VAL A 55 -6.73 19.50 -7.22
C VAL A 55 -6.68 18.01 -6.91
N SER A 56 -6.77 17.19 -7.95
CA SER A 56 -6.61 15.75 -7.87
C SER A 56 -5.70 15.26 -9.00
N CYS A 57 -4.96 14.19 -8.77
CA CYS A 57 -4.19 13.49 -9.80
C CYS A 57 -4.82 12.11 -10.03
N LEU A 58 -4.97 11.71 -11.30
CA LEU A 58 -5.41 10.37 -11.66
C LEU A 58 -4.33 9.72 -12.52
N ASP A 59 -3.93 8.50 -12.17
CA ASP A 59 -3.01 7.72 -12.98
C ASP A 59 -3.72 7.22 -14.25
N ALA A 60 -3.03 7.19 -15.37
CA ALA A 60 -3.59 6.87 -16.70
C ALA A 60 -4.15 5.43 -16.79
N ASP A 61 -3.77 4.54 -15.87
CA ASP A 61 -4.25 3.16 -15.76
C ASP A 61 -5.35 2.96 -14.70
N SER A 62 -5.89 4.08 -14.18
CA SER A 62 -6.85 4.06 -13.08
C SER A 62 -8.22 4.59 -13.50
N PHE A 63 -9.26 4.08 -12.85
CA PHE A 63 -10.66 4.41 -13.14
C PHE A 63 -11.37 4.87 -11.87
N VAL A 64 -12.15 5.94 -11.99
CA VAL A 64 -12.91 6.53 -10.89
C VAL A 64 -14.37 6.13 -11.01
N GLU A 65 -14.98 5.66 -9.92
CA GLU A 65 -16.41 5.41 -9.89
C GLU A 65 -17.20 6.73 -9.98
N PRO A 66 -18.35 6.80 -10.66
CA PRO A 66 -19.08 8.05 -10.91
C PRO A 66 -19.36 8.89 -9.67
N GLU A 67 -19.71 8.28 -8.53
CA GLU A 67 -20.06 8.98 -7.28
C GLU A 67 -18.83 9.33 -6.42
N THR A 68 -17.64 8.85 -6.75
CA THR A 68 -16.43 9.02 -5.95
C THR A 68 -16.11 10.48 -5.66
N LEU A 69 -16.08 11.32 -6.68
CA LEU A 69 -15.80 12.75 -6.51
C LEU A 69 -16.80 13.41 -5.56
N LYS A 70 -18.09 13.17 -5.78
CA LYS A 70 -19.16 13.74 -4.94
C LYS A 70 -19.04 13.31 -3.48
N ARG A 71 -18.76 12.03 -3.22
CA ARG A 71 -18.56 11.51 -1.86
C ARG A 71 -17.34 12.15 -1.20
N MET A 72 -16.23 12.27 -1.90
CA MET A 72 -15.01 12.89 -1.35
C MET A 72 -15.20 14.38 -1.06
N MET A 73 -15.91 15.11 -1.93
CA MET A 73 -16.19 16.54 -1.71
C MET A 73 -17.01 16.80 -0.46
N THR A 74 -17.85 15.85 0.00
CA THR A 74 -18.62 16.03 1.25
C THR A 74 -17.73 16.20 2.48
N TYR A 75 -16.50 15.67 2.47
CA TYR A 75 -15.55 15.83 3.58
C TYR A 75 -15.06 17.27 3.69
N PHE A 76 -14.77 17.91 2.56
CA PHE A 76 -14.36 19.32 2.53
C PHE A 76 -15.47 20.28 2.90
N LEU A 77 -16.74 19.90 2.63
CA LEU A 77 -17.91 20.68 3.01
C LEU A 77 -18.26 20.55 4.50
N LYS A 78 -17.95 19.38 5.11
CA LYS A 78 -18.21 19.12 6.53
C LYS A 78 -17.17 19.74 7.46
N ASP A 79 -15.94 19.88 7.00
CA ASP A 79 -14.84 20.41 7.81
C ASP A 79 -13.88 21.21 6.94
N GLU A 80 -13.84 22.51 7.19
CA GLU A 80 -12.96 23.45 6.48
C GLU A 80 -11.48 23.20 6.76
N ASN A 81 -11.14 22.51 7.85
CA ASN A 81 -9.77 22.14 8.19
C ASN A 81 -9.28 20.92 7.39
N THR A 82 -10.17 20.19 6.71
CA THR A 82 -9.78 19.09 5.83
C THR A 82 -9.00 19.63 4.63
N MET A 83 -7.73 19.26 4.52
CA MET A 83 -6.82 19.72 3.47
C MET A 83 -6.60 18.68 2.36
N ALA A 84 -6.78 17.41 2.68
CA ALA A 84 -6.80 16.35 1.68
C ALA A 84 -7.78 15.24 2.05
N VAL A 85 -8.31 14.58 1.02
CA VAL A 85 -9.17 13.39 1.16
C VAL A 85 -8.62 12.29 0.27
N ALA A 86 -8.36 11.12 0.84
CA ALA A 86 -7.88 9.94 0.14
C ALA A 86 -9.05 8.99 -0.17
N PRO A 87 -9.10 8.38 -1.37
CA PRO A 87 -10.11 7.38 -1.74
C PRO A 87 -9.68 5.97 -1.30
N SER A 88 -10.60 5.02 -1.42
CA SER A 88 -10.32 3.59 -1.35
C SER A 88 -9.88 3.07 -2.72
N ILE A 89 -8.63 2.57 -2.78
CA ILE A 89 -8.08 1.99 -4.01
C ILE A 89 -8.41 0.50 -4.06
N LEU A 90 -8.92 0.05 -5.20
CA LEU A 90 -9.29 -1.35 -5.46
C LEU A 90 -8.59 -1.86 -6.73
N VAL A 91 -8.39 -3.17 -6.82
CA VAL A 91 -7.84 -3.79 -8.05
C VAL A 91 -8.96 -3.96 -9.08
N HIS A 92 -8.74 -3.43 -10.28
CA HIS A 92 -9.67 -3.58 -11.40
C HIS A 92 -9.56 -4.97 -12.02
N ASN A 93 -10.67 -5.72 -12.05
CA ASN A 93 -10.84 -6.99 -12.76
C ASN A 93 -9.61 -7.94 -12.66
N PRO A 94 -9.29 -8.48 -11.46
CA PRO A 94 -8.12 -9.31 -11.25
C PRO A 94 -8.22 -10.62 -12.05
N LYS A 95 -7.23 -10.91 -12.90
CA LYS A 95 -7.20 -12.10 -13.77
C LYS A 95 -6.09 -13.09 -13.40
N THR A 96 -5.05 -12.64 -12.71
CA THR A 96 -3.92 -13.48 -12.30
C THR A 96 -3.93 -13.72 -10.80
N LEU A 97 -3.25 -14.78 -10.34
CA LEU A 97 -3.08 -15.06 -8.91
C LEU A 97 -2.50 -13.84 -8.19
N THR A 98 -1.46 -13.21 -8.77
CA THR A 98 -0.82 -12.01 -8.21
C THR A 98 -1.82 -10.87 -8.00
N GLN A 99 -2.70 -10.60 -8.99
CA GLN A 99 -3.73 -9.58 -8.88
C GLN A 99 -4.82 -9.96 -7.87
N THR A 100 -5.18 -11.23 -7.80
CA THR A 100 -6.15 -11.73 -6.82
C THR A 100 -5.63 -11.57 -5.39
N LEU A 101 -4.35 -11.86 -5.14
CA LEU A 101 -3.73 -11.63 -3.83
C LEU A 101 -3.69 -10.14 -3.48
N GLN A 102 -3.36 -9.27 -4.44
CA GLN A 102 -3.42 -7.82 -4.25
C GLN A 102 -4.84 -7.30 -3.98
N GLN A 103 -5.86 -7.90 -4.58
CA GLN A 103 -7.25 -7.55 -4.27
C GLN A 103 -7.57 -7.79 -2.78
N VAL A 104 -7.11 -8.92 -2.21
CA VAL A 104 -7.28 -9.20 -0.77
C VAL A 104 -6.54 -8.17 0.07
N GLU A 105 -5.29 -7.84 -0.30
CA GLU A 105 -4.50 -6.81 0.37
C GLU A 105 -5.17 -5.44 0.33
N TYR A 106 -5.70 -5.02 -0.82
CA TYR A 106 -6.36 -3.72 -0.97
C TYR A 106 -7.68 -3.67 -0.20
N ASN A 107 -8.43 -4.79 -0.15
CA ASN A 107 -9.62 -4.88 0.70
C ASN A 107 -9.25 -4.70 2.18
N TRP A 108 -8.14 -5.29 2.63
CA TRP A 108 -7.63 -5.06 3.98
C TRP A 108 -7.19 -3.61 4.19
N ALA A 109 -6.53 -3.02 3.20
CA ALA A 109 -6.08 -1.64 3.26
C ALA A 109 -7.25 -0.64 3.44
N VAL A 110 -8.45 -0.93 2.94
CA VAL A 110 -9.65 -0.09 3.16
C VAL A 110 -9.97 0.01 4.65
N PHE A 111 -9.96 -1.12 5.37
CA PHE A 111 -10.16 -1.12 6.82
C PHE A 111 -9.04 -0.38 7.56
N MET A 112 -7.78 -0.70 7.24
CA MET A 112 -6.63 -0.08 7.90
C MET A 112 -6.59 1.43 7.69
N LYS A 113 -6.85 1.91 6.48
CA LYS A 113 -6.90 3.34 6.17
C LYS A 113 -8.05 4.05 6.88
N LYS A 114 -9.21 3.39 7.06
CA LYS A 114 -10.29 3.94 7.87
C LYS A 114 -9.86 4.19 9.30
N VAL A 115 -9.21 3.21 9.92
CA VAL A 115 -8.68 3.34 11.29
C VAL A 115 -7.67 4.48 11.35
N LEU A 116 -6.70 4.51 10.43
CA LEU A 116 -5.71 5.58 10.36
C LEU A 116 -6.35 6.96 10.12
N GLY A 117 -7.39 7.05 9.30
CA GLY A 117 -8.13 8.29 9.05
C GLY A 117 -8.79 8.83 10.32
N ILE A 118 -9.51 7.97 11.06
CA ILE A 118 -10.17 8.34 12.32
C ILE A 118 -9.14 8.82 13.37
N LEU A 119 -7.97 8.19 13.40
CA LEU A 119 -6.91 8.47 14.39
C LEU A 119 -5.92 9.57 13.94
N GLY A 120 -6.13 10.17 12.76
CA GLY A 120 -5.21 11.19 12.21
C GLY A 120 -3.82 10.66 11.85
N GLY A 121 -3.70 9.36 11.56
CA GLY A 121 -2.44 8.67 11.32
C GLY A 121 -2.14 8.37 9.84
N ILE A 122 -2.83 8.99 8.89
CA ILE A 122 -2.61 8.76 7.46
C ILE A 122 -1.22 9.25 7.07
N TYR A 123 -0.41 8.36 6.50
CA TYR A 123 0.96 8.63 6.05
C TYR A 123 1.16 8.50 4.54
N VAL A 124 0.08 8.25 3.79
CA VAL A 124 0.08 8.22 2.32
C VAL A 124 -1.24 8.70 1.76
N THR A 125 -1.20 9.62 0.83
CA THR A 125 -2.33 10.07 0.01
C THR A 125 -2.18 9.42 -1.36
N PRO A 126 -2.88 8.30 -1.65
CA PRO A 126 -2.64 7.52 -2.86
C PRO A 126 -2.63 8.39 -4.11
N GLY A 127 -1.62 8.17 -4.98
CA GLY A 127 -1.49 8.89 -6.24
C GLY A 127 -2.77 8.89 -7.08
N PRO A 128 -3.46 7.75 -7.24
CA PRO A 128 -4.76 7.74 -7.93
C PRO A 128 -5.84 8.46 -7.12
N PHE A 129 -6.23 9.65 -7.57
CA PHE A 129 -7.41 10.40 -7.19
C PHE A 129 -7.52 10.89 -5.73
N SER A 130 -6.41 11.06 -5.00
CA SER A 130 -6.47 11.88 -3.78
C SER A 130 -6.77 13.33 -4.13
N ILE A 131 -7.71 13.95 -3.41
CA ILE A 131 -8.11 15.34 -3.62
C ILE A 131 -7.47 16.20 -2.56
N PHE A 132 -6.90 17.33 -2.97
CA PHE A 132 -6.24 18.31 -2.10
C PHE A 132 -6.90 19.68 -2.26
N ARG A 133 -7.02 20.46 -1.17
CA ARG A 133 -7.19 21.90 -1.32
C ARG A 133 -5.93 22.49 -1.94
N ARG A 134 -6.06 23.40 -2.90
CA ARG A 134 -4.92 24.12 -3.50
C ARG A 134 -4.00 24.74 -2.46
N LYS A 135 -4.56 25.17 -1.34
CA LYS A 135 -3.83 25.72 -0.20
C LYS A 135 -2.66 24.83 0.26
N VAL A 136 -2.77 23.51 0.14
CA VAL A 136 -1.65 22.58 0.44
C VAL A 136 -0.43 22.91 -0.41
N PHE A 137 -0.62 23.17 -1.71
CA PHE A 137 0.48 23.43 -2.64
C PHE A 137 0.99 24.87 -2.56
N THR A 138 0.15 25.84 -2.22
CA THR A 138 0.59 27.22 -2.00
C THR A 138 1.41 27.38 -0.74
N ASP A 139 1.01 26.73 0.33
CA ASP A 139 1.66 26.85 1.65
C ASP A 139 2.87 25.94 1.81
N LEU A 140 2.77 24.69 1.31
CA LEU A 140 3.79 23.67 1.53
C LEU A 140 4.68 23.40 0.30
N GLY A 141 4.33 23.98 -0.87
CA GLY A 141 4.98 23.76 -2.13
C GLY A 141 4.51 22.50 -2.87
N LEU A 142 4.85 22.41 -4.13
CA LEU A 142 4.44 21.36 -5.07
C LEU A 142 5.01 19.97 -4.70
N PHE A 143 4.61 18.93 -5.44
CA PHE A 143 5.15 17.58 -5.28
C PHE A 143 6.66 17.54 -5.51
N LYS A 144 7.38 16.81 -4.66
CA LYS A 144 8.81 16.56 -4.78
C LYS A 144 9.07 15.20 -5.41
N LYS A 145 10.26 14.99 -5.94
CA LYS A 145 10.68 13.68 -6.47
C LYS A 145 10.64 12.56 -5.42
N ALA A 146 10.96 12.87 -4.17
CA ALA A 146 10.74 12.11 -2.93
C ALA A 146 10.91 10.58 -3.06
N HIS A 147 12.07 10.13 -3.54
CA HIS A 147 12.40 8.70 -3.66
C HIS A 147 11.39 7.89 -4.51
N ASN A 148 10.71 8.54 -5.47
CA ASN A 148 9.62 8.02 -6.30
C ASN A 148 8.36 7.60 -5.51
N THR A 149 8.08 8.30 -4.42
CA THR A 149 6.88 8.17 -3.57
C THR A 149 6.38 9.55 -3.15
N GLU A 150 6.10 10.39 -4.15
CA GLU A 150 5.64 11.77 -4.00
C GLU A 150 4.34 11.87 -3.20
N ASP A 151 3.48 10.86 -3.33
CA ASP A 151 2.20 10.69 -2.64
C ASP A 151 2.37 10.41 -1.13
N MET A 152 3.43 9.77 -0.74
CA MET A 152 3.79 9.55 0.66
C MET A 152 4.47 10.79 1.24
N GLU A 153 5.40 11.39 0.51
CA GLU A 153 6.12 12.59 0.98
C GLU A 153 5.17 13.75 1.27
N ILE A 154 4.21 14.02 0.37
CA ILE A 154 3.25 15.09 0.61
C ILE A 154 2.42 14.83 1.86
N ALA A 155 2.03 13.57 2.14
CA ALA A 155 1.32 13.22 3.36
C ALA A 155 2.16 13.46 4.63
N PHE A 156 3.45 13.05 4.63
CA PHE A 156 4.38 13.34 5.72
C PHE A 156 4.55 14.85 5.93
N ARG A 157 4.67 15.62 4.85
CA ARG A 157 4.80 17.08 4.90
C ARG A 157 3.54 17.73 5.46
N MET A 158 2.35 17.28 5.05
CA MET A 158 1.08 17.73 5.60
C MET A 158 0.96 17.43 7.10
N GLN A 159 1.32 16.22 7.53
CA GLN A 159 1.33 15.84 8.94
C GLN A 159 2.30 16.71 9.75
N LYS A 160 3.48 17.01 9.20
CA LYS A 160 4.45 17.92 9.83
C LYS A 160 3.88 19.34 10.06
N HIS A 161 2.99 19.78 9.20
CA HIS A 161 2.36 21.10 9.28
C HIS A 161 0.94 21.05 9.87
N HIS A 162 0.57 19.93 10.52
CA HIS A 162 -0.72 19.71 11.17
C HIS A 162 -1.93 19.83 10.21
N TYR A 163 -1.74 19.55 8.93
CA TYR A 163 -2.80 19.55 7.94
C TYR A 163 -3.60 18.27 8.00
N LYS A 164 -4.91 18.40 8.15
CA LYS A 164 -5.82 17.26 8.25
C LYS A 164 -5.95 16.52 6.93
N ILE A 165 -5.75 15.19 6.98
CA ILE A 165 -5.97 14.25 5.88
C ILE A 165 -7.08 13.30 6.29
N ASP A 166 -8.16 13.27 5.53
CA ASP A 166 -9.29 12.37 5.74
C ASP A 166 -9.29 11.19 4.77
N GLN A 167 -9.96 10.10 5.13
CA GLN A 167 -10.15 8.91 4.30
C GLN A 167 -11.63 8.73 3.96
N CYS A 168 -11.98 8.80 2.68
CA CYS A 168 -13.31 8.48 2.18
C CYS A 168 -13.39 7.00 1.81
N ASN A 169 -14.04 6.19 2.65
CA ASN A 169 -14.00 4.73 2.50
C ASN A 169 -14.95 4.19 1.42
N ASP A 170 -15.99 4.91 1.08
CA ASP A 170 -17.00 4.59 0.08
C ASP A 170 -16.77 5.28 -1.27
N ALA A 171 -15.64 5.96 -1.43
CA ALA A 171 -15.17 6.52 -2.69
C ALA A 171 -14.15 5.56 -3.33
N TYR A 172 -14.54 4.88 -4.40
CA TYR A 172 -13.73 3.82 -5.00
C TYR A 172 -13.00 4.29 -6.24
N VAL A 173 -11.72 3.93 -6.30
CA VAL A 173 -10.86 4.11 -7.46
C VAL A 173 -10.23 2.76 -7.80
N TYR A 174 -10.36 2.35 -9.04
CA TYR A 174 -9.85 1.07 -9.53
C TYR A 174 -8.54 1.28 -10.27
N THR A 175 -7.53 0.46 -9.95
CA THR A 175 -6.23 0.48 -10.62
C THR A 175 -5.84 -0.89 -11.12
N THR A 176 -5.00 -0.95 -12.14
CA THR A 176 -4.49 -2.21 -12.66
C THR A 176 -3.30 -2.68 -11.82
N GLY A 177 -3.52 -3.77 -11.07
CA GLY A 177 -2.44 -4.38 -10.27
C GLY A 177 -1.39 -5.09 -11.14
N PRO A 178 -0.14 -5.22 -10.67
CA PRO A 178 0.90 -6.01 -11.31
C PRO A 178 0.44 -7.45 -11.63
N LYS A 179 0.67 -7.90 -12.86
CA LYS A 179 0.25 -9.23 -13.33
C LYS A 179 1.19 -10.35 -12.89
N THR A 180 2.46 -10.02 -12.62
CA THR A 180 3.51 -10.99 -12.28
C THR A 180 4.12 -10.72 -10.91
N ILE A 181 4.65 -11.75 -10.25
CA ILE A 181 5.34 -11.63 -8.97
C ILE A 181 6.55 -10.70 -9.07
N VAL A 182 7.29 -10.71 -10.19
CA VAL A 182 8.44 -9.83 -10.40
C VAL A 182 8.02 -8.37 -10.46
N ALA A 183 6.93 -8.05 -11.17
CA ALA A 183 6.39 -6.69 -11.23
C ALA A 183 5.87 -6.24 -9.85
N LEU A 184 5.20 -7.13 -9.12
CA LEU A 184 4.78 -6.89 -7.74
C LEU A 184 5.98 -6.61 -6.83
N TYR A 185 7.03 -7.43 -6.91
CA TYR A 185 8.25 -7.25 -6.13
C TYR A 185 8.88 -5.86 -6.37
N LYS A 186 9.04 -5.45 -7.63
CA LYS A 186 9.57 -4.12 -7.97
C LYS A 186 8.70 -2.99 -7.39
N GLN A 187 7.38 -3.11 -7.50
CA GLN A 187 6.43 -2.14 -6.96
C GLN A 187 6.56 -2.03 -5.44
N ARG A 188 6.58 -3.16 -4.71
CA ARG A 188 6.69 -3.18 -3.25
C ARG A 188 8.06 -2.71 -2.76
N LEU A 189 9.13 -3.09 -3.45
CA LEU A 189 10.47 -2.61 -3.17
C LEU A 189 10.52 -1.08 -3.21
N ARG A 190 9.92 -0.46 -4.23
CA ARG A 190 9.83 1.00 -4.37
C ARG A 190 9.04 1.63 -3.22
N TRP A 191 7.88 1.08 -2.86
CA TRP A 191 7.04 1.63 -1.81
C TRP A 191 7.71 1.55 -0.43
N ILE A 192 8.31 0.41 -0.10
CA ILE A 192 8.98 0.22 1.19
C ILE A 192 10.25 1.07 1.27
N TYR A 193 11.05 1.11 0.19
CA TYR A 193 12.19 2.01 0.12
C TYR A 193 11.78 3.48 0.33
N GLY A 194 10.71 3.91 -0.35
CA GLY A 194 10.16 5.25 -0.17
C GLY A 194 9.69 5.51 1.27
N PHE A 195 9.05 4.54 1.91
CA PHE A 195 8.64 4.66 3.31
C PHE A 195 9.86 4.82 4.24
N VAL A 196 10.90 4.00 4.08
CA VAL A 196 12.12 4.11 4.89
C VAL A 196 12.78 5.48 4.71
N MET A 197 12.91 5.93 3.47
CA MET A 197 13.58 7.20 3.17
C MET A 197 12.76 8.41 3.63
N ASN A 198 11.44 8.43 3.42
CA ASN A 198 10.59 9.50 3.94
C ASN A 198 10.59 9.50 5.48
N THR A 199 10.57 8.33 6.12
CA THR A 199 10.70 8.22 7.58
C THR A 199 12.01 8.82 8.07
N TYR A 200 13.12 8.58 7.36
CA TYR A 200 14.42 9.16 7.68
C TYR A 200 14.45 10.69 7.47
N ASP A 201 13.91 11.18 6.34
CA ASP A 201 13.85 12.61 6.03
C ASP A 201 13.03 13.38 7.08
N TYR A 202 11.93 12.78 7.54
CA TYR A 202 11.03 13.35 8.54
C TYR A 202 11.27 12.86 9.98
N ARG A 203 12.43 12.23 10.29
CA ARG A 203 12.73 11.64 11.61
C ARG A 203 12.61 12.62 12.79
N LYS A 204 12.78 13.92 12.54
CA LYS A 204 12.69 14.95 13.58
C LYS A 204 11.31 15.11 14.20
N ILE A 205 10.24 14.66 13.50
CA ILE A 205 8.86 14.73 14.00
C ILE A 205 8.41 13.41 14.65
N LEU A 206 9.19 12.33 14.52
CA LEU A 206 8.81 11.02 15.07
C LEU A 206 8.92 11.00 16.59
N LEU A 207 8.04 10.21 17.21
CA LEU A 207 7.91 10.02 18.66
C LEU A 207 7.62 11.32 19.44
N LYS A 208 7.14 12.35 18.75
CA LYS A 208 6.72 13.62 19.37
C LYS A 208 5.20 13.70 19.48
N LYS A 209 4.74 13.99 20.70
CA LYS A 209 3.29 14.06 21.02
C LYS A 209 2.54 15.12 20.19
N GLU A 210 3.20 16.19 19.81
CA GLU A 210 2.61 17.29 19.01
C GLU A 210 2.08 16.84 17.65
N TYR A 211 2.62 15.76 17.07
CA TYR A 211 2.18 15.19 15.79
C TYR A 211 1.22 13.99 15.95
N GLY A 212 0.70 13.78 17.16
CA GLY A 212 -0.37 12.82 17.45
C GLY A 212 -0.08 11.38 17.04
N PHE A 213 -1.14 10.70 16.61
CA PHE A 213 -1.10 9.26 16.27
C PHE A 213 -0.17 8.93 15.10
N PHE A 214 -0.02 9.83 14.13
CA PHE A 214 0.92 9.68 13.03
C PHE A 214 2.35 9.42 13.54
N SER A 215 2.82 10.28 14.42
CA SER A 215 4.19 10.26 14.95
C SER A 215 4.43 9.19 16.01
N LEU A 216 3.44 8.94 16.87
CA LEU A 216 3.58 8.03 18.01
C LEU A 216 3.33 6.57 17.65
N ILE A 217 2.45 6.31 16.68
CA ILE A 217 1.96 4.96 16.38
C ILE A 217 2.13 4.60 14.91
N SER A 218 1.54 5.36 13.96
CA SER A 218 1.46 4.93 12.57
C SER A 218 2.84 4.67 11.96
N VAL A 219 3.74 5.64 12.00
CA VAL A 219 5.08 5.50 11.41
C VAL A 219 5.97 4.57 12.23
N PRO A 220 6.04 4.68 13.58
CA PRO A 220 6.81 3.73 14.39
C PRO A 220 6.37 2.28 14.23
N ALA A 221 5.07 1.99 14.18
CA ALA A 221 4.56 0.63 13.93
C ALA A 221 5.01 0.11 12.56
N GLY A 222 5.01 0.96 11.52
CA GLY A 222 5.57 0.62 10.22
C GLY A 222 7.06 0.27 10.28
N VAL A 223 7.87 1.05 11.01
CA VAL A 223 9.30 0.77 11.22
C VAL A 223 9.51 -0.53 12.00
N VAL A 224 8.77 -0.73 13.08
CA VAL A 224 8.84 -1.97 13.88
C VAL A 224 8.47 -3.18 13.03
N SER A 225 7.42 -3.09 12.20
CA SER A 225 7.02 -4.19 11.32
C SER A 225 8.10 -4.56 10.31
N MET A 226 8.83 -3.59 9.79
CA MET A 226 9.96 -3.84 8.86
C MET A 226 11.11 -4.62 9.50
N ILE A 227 11.33 -4.47 10.79
CA ILE A 227 12.34 -5.24 11.55
C ILE A 227 11.77 -6.59 11.97
N ALA A 228 10.54 -6.60 12.51
CA ALA A 228 9.91 -7.79 13.06
C ALA A 228 9.63 -8.86 11.98
N VAL A 229 9.18 -8.46 10.79
CA VAL A 229 8.82 -9.42 9.72
C VAL A 229 10.04 -10.25 9.26
N PRO A 230 11.19 -9.67 8.88
CA PRO A 230 12.39 -10.45 8.55
C PRO A 230 12.92 -11.26 9.74
N TYR A 231 12.84 -10.72 10.96
CA TYR A 231 13.28 -11.41 12.17
C TYR A 231 12.46 -12.69 12.43
N ILE A 232 11.13 -12.57 12.37
CA ILE A 232 10.22 -13.73 12.54
C ILE A 232 10.47 -14.79 11.47
N LEU A 233 10.65 -14.36 10.20
CA LEU A 233 11.00 -15.30 9.12
C LEU A 233 12.34 -15.98 9.38
N GLY A 234 13.36 -15.24 9.86
CA GLY A 234 14.66 -15.78 10.23
C GLY A 234 14.55 -16.84 11.32
N LEU A 235 13.76 -16.57 12.36
CA LEU A 235 13.48 -17.54 13.43
C LEU A 235 12.78 -18.79 12.88
N LEU A 236 11.77 -18.63 12.02
CA LEU A 236 11.06 -19.74 11.40
C LEU A 236 12.00 -20.62 10.57
N MET A 237 12.82 -20.01 9.72
CA MET A 237 13.82 -20.71 8.93
C MET A 237 14.82 -21.44 9.81
N PHE A 238 15.31 -20.81 10.87
CA PHE A 238 16.21 -21.46 11.84
C PHE A 238 15.58 -22.70 12.47
N GLN A 239 14.32 -22.65 12.87
CA GLN A 239 13.60 -23.81 13.42
C GLN A 239 13.44 -24.94 12.39
N ILE A 240 13.14 -24.60 11.13
CA ILE A 240 13.05 -25.57 10.04
C ILE A 240 14.42 -26.25 9.83
N PHE A 241 15.51 -25.48 9.75
CA PHE A 241 16.86 -26.03 9.60
C PHE A 241 17.23 -26.94 10.77
N LYS A 242 16.95 -26.51 12.02
CA LYS A 242 17.18 -27.32 13.21
C LYS A 242 16.38 -28.63 13.18
N GLY A 243 15.14 -28.59 12.69
CA GLY A 243 14.32 -29.79 12.49
C GLY A 243 14.92 -30.74 11.45
N ILE A 244 15.36 -30.21 10.32
CA ILE A 244 16.03 -30.99 9.26
C ILE A 244 17.32 -31.65 9.80
N PHE A 245 18.17 -30.88 10.52
CA PHE A 245 19.39 -31.43 11.12
C PHE A 245 19.09 -32.59 12.07
N LYS A 246 18.12 -32.43 12.97
CA LYS A 246 17.68 -33.50 13.87
C LYS A 246 17.17 -34.73 13.11
N LEU A 247 16.51 -34.50 11.98
CA LEU A 247 16.02 -35.59 11.13
C LEU A 247 17.20 -36.36 10.51
N ILE A 248 18.20 -35.65 10.00
CA ILE A 248 19.43 -36.21 9.43
C ILE A 248 20.20 -37.02 10.51
N GLU A 249 20.42 -36.45 11.69
CA GLU A 249 21.06 -37.15 12.80
C GLU A 249 20.32 -38.46 13.16
N LYS A 250 18.98 -38.39 13.23
CA LYS A 250 18.15 -39.57 13.49
C LYS A 250 18.36 -40.65 12.42
N TYR A 251 18.37 -40.28 11.13
CA TYR A 251 18.59 -41.24 10.05
C TYR A 251 20.03 -41.79 10.01
N GLN A 252 21.02 -41.00 10.43
CA GLN A 252 22.42 -41.48 10.51
C GLN A 252 22.58 -42.49 11.68
N THR A 253 21.81 -42.34 12.78
CA THR A 253 21.93 -43.25 13.93
C THR A 253 21.07 -44.52 13.80
N VAL A 254 19.91 -44.44 13.16
CA VAL A 254 18.95 -45.57 13.06
C VAL A 254 19.09 -46.31 11.72
N GLY A 255 19.86 -45.77 10.76
CA GLY A 255 19.91 -46.28 9.37
C GLY A 255 18.71 -45.82 8.53
N PHE A 256 18.86 -45.84 7.23
CA PHE A 256 17.77 -45.52 6.29
C PHE A 256 16.86 -46.76 6.16
N ASP A 257 15.85 -46.86 7.02
CA ASP A 257 14.77 -47.81 6.81
C ASP A 257 13.69 -47.11 5.95
N PHE A 258 13.74 -47.34 4.63
CA PHE A 258 12.75 -46.82 3.67
C PHE A 258 11.44 -47.63 3.71
N ASN A 259 10.95 -47.96 4.89
CA ASN A 259 9.60 -48.43 5.05
C ASN A 259 8.62 -47.25 4.92
N PHE A 260 8.46 -46.72 3.68
CA PHE A 260 7.40 -45.82 3.31
C PHE A 260 6.06 -46.56 3.32
N GLY A 261 5.63 -46.99 4.47
CA GLY A 261 4.21 -47.30 4.70
C GLY A 261 3.45 -46.00 4.56
N TRP A 262 2.84 -45.77 3.40
CA TRP A 262 1.88 -44.66 3.19
C TRP A 262 0.62 -44.92 4.05
N ASN A 263 0.78 -45.00 5.35
CA ASN A 263 -0.35 -44.91 6.28
C ASN A 263 -0.75 -43.43 6.39
N PHE A 264 -1.47 -42.93 5.36
CA PHE A 264 -2.16 -41.65 5.42
C PHE A 264 -3.36 -41.81 6.37
N ALA A 265 -3.10 -41.98 7.66
CA ALA A 265 -4.11 -41.75 8.67
C ALA A 265 -4.26 -40.22 8.76
N TRP A 266 -5.43 -39.71 8.48
CA TRP A 266 -5.76 -38.33 8.83
C TRP A 266 -5.39 -38.15 10.30
N PRO A 267 -4.53 -37.17 10.67
CA PRO A 267 -4.23 -36.95 12.07
C PRO A 267 -5.56 -36.67 12.75
N ASN A 268 -5.95 -37.54 13.71
CA ASN A 268 -7.05 -37.22 14.57
C ASN A 268 -6.70 -35.93 15.27
N PHE A 269 -7.50 -34.88 15.02
CA PHE A 269 -7.29 -33.58 15.64
C PHE A 269 -7.70 -33.73 17.12
N ASP A 270 -6.71 -34.01 17.96
CA ASP A 270 -6.90 -34.06 19.39
C ASP A 270 -6.43 -32.73 19.99
N MET A 271 -7.37 -32.03 20.62
CA MET A 271 -7.10 -30.75 21.31
C MET A 271 -6.00 -30.87 22.36
N PHE A 272 -5.76 -32.08 22.91
CA PHE A 272 -4.70 -32.36 23.87
C PHE A 272 -3.29 -32.14 23.31
N PHE A 273 -3.09 -32.32 21.97
CA PHE A 273 -1.82 -32.11 21.33
C PHE A 273 -1.64 -30.67 20.76
N VAL A 274 -2.63 -29.80 20.95
CA VAL A 274 -2.44 -28.38 20.62
C VAL A 274 -1.41 -27.82 21.58
N SER A 275 -0.27 -27.42 21.02
CA SER A 275 0.80 -26.80 21.80
C SER A 275 0.27 -25.59 22.57
N THR A 276 0.24 -25.66 23.88
CA THR A 276 -0.10 -24.52 24.75
C THR A 276 1.08 -23.59 24.96
N ASN A 277 2.14 -23.73 24.15
CA ASN A 277 3.25 -22.81 24.17
C ASN A 277 2.72 -21.39 23.86
N ALA A 278 2.97 -20.45 24.76
CA ALA A 278 2.47 -19.07 24.68
C ALA A 278 2.76 -18.41 23.33
N TYR A 279 3.89 -18.73 22.68
CA TYR A 279 4.24 -18.18 21.37
C TYR A 279 3.32 -18.69 20.25
N VAL A 280 2.99 -20.00 20.26
CA VAL A 280 2.09 -20.60 19.26
C VAL A 280 0.68 -20.06 19.44
N PHE A 281 0.20 -20.02 20.68
CA PHE A 281 -1.12 -19.50 21.01
C PHE A 281 -1.27 -18.02 20.61
N THR A 282 -0.28 -17.18 20.96
CA THR A 282 -0.25 -15.77 20.58
C THR A 282 -0.22 -15.62 19.05
N GLY A 283 0.57 -16.45 18.36
CA GLY A 283 0.64 -16.46 16.90
C GLY A 283 -0.72 -16.76 16.25
N ILE A 284 -1.44 -17.76 16.76
CA ILE A 284 -2.79 -18.11 16.28
C ILE A 284 -3.77 -16.94 16.50
N ILE A 285 -3.78 -16.34 17.70
CA ILE A 285 -4.64 -15.18 17.98
C ILE A 285 -4.35 -14.03 17.02
N LEU A 286 -3.08 -13.66 16.82
CA LEU A 286 -2.69 -12.60 15.89
C LEU A 286 -3.12 -12.92 14.45
N TYR A 287 -2.96 -14.18 14.03
CA TYR A 287 -3.38 -14.62 12.70
C TYR A 287 -4.89 -14.48 12.50
N LEU A 288 -5.69 -14.92 13.49
CA LEU A 288 -7.15 -14.79 13.49
C LEU A 288 -7.58 -13.31 13.51
N LEU A 289 -6.86 -12.47 14.26
CA LEU A 289 -7.13 -11.04 14.32
C LEU A 289 -6.89 -10.38 12.95
N VAL A 290 -5.77 -10.65 12.30
CA VAL A 290 -5.49 -10.14 10.94
C VAL A 290 -6.55 -10.63 9.95
N MET A 291 -6.90 -11.92 9.98
CA MET A 291 -7.94 -12.50 9.14
C MET A 291 -9.29 -11.79 9.34
N SER A 292 -9.66 -11.51 10.60
CA SER A 292 -10.89 -10.77 10.93
C SER A 292 -10.89 -9.35 10.34
N THR A 293 -9.76 -8.64 10.41
CA THR A 293 -9.66 -7.29 9.82
C THR A 293 -9.75 -7.31 8.29
N ILE A 294 -9.24 -8.35 7.62
CA ILE A 294 -9.40 -8.56 6.17
C ILE A 294 -10.88 -8.78 5.80
N ILE A 295 -11.58 -9.61 6.58
CA ILE A 295 -13.02 -9.90 6.39
C ILE A 295 -13.84 -8.62 6.58
N ILE A 296 -13.53 -7.82 7.60
CA ILE A 296 -14.18 -6.53 7.83
C ILE A 296 -13.92 -5.57 6.66
N GLY A 297 -12.68 -5.47 6.18
CA GLY A 297 -12.36 -4.66 5.00
C GLY A 297 -13.14 -5.08 3.75
N LYS A 298 -13.24 -6.39 3.49
CA LYS A 298 -14.08 -6.92 2.41
C LYS A 298 -15.54 -6.55 2.59
N ARG A 299 -16.10 -6.67 3.81
CA ARG A 299 -17.48 -6.28 4.11
C ARG A 299 -17.73 -4.79 3.85
N MET A 300 -16.79 -3.94 4.17
CA MET A 300 -16.92 -2.50 3.96
C MET A 300 -17.12 -2.15 2.47
N ILE A 301 -16.57 -2.96 1.58
CA ILE A 301 -16.67 -2.78 0.12
C ILE A 301 -17.91 -3.45 -0.43
N THR A 302 -18.17 -4.70 -0.02
CA THR A 302 -19.21 -5.56 -0.64
C THR A 302 -20.55 -5.53 0.08
N GLY A 303 -20.61 -4.97 1.30
CA GLY A 303 -21.77 -5.01 2.18
C GLY A 303 -22.05 -6.40 2.79
N LYS A 304 -21.31 -7.44 2.40
CA LYS A 304 -21.56 -8.83 2.81
C LYS A 304 -20.40 -9.39 3.62
N TYR A 305 -20.72 -10.10 4.70
CA TYR A 305 -19.74 -10.98 5.34
C TYR A 305 -19.54 -12.21 4.47
N GLY A 306 -18.31 -12.66 4.36
CA GLY A 306 -18.02 -13.90 3.66
C GLY A 306 -16.55 -14.26 3.82
N PHE A 307 -16.30 -15.48 4.29
CA PHE A 307 -14.99 -16.07 4.24
C PHE A 307 -14.63 -16.39 2.78
N ASP A 308 -13.38 -16.16 2.43
CA ASP A 308 -12.86 -16.39 1.09
C ASP A 308 -11.51 -17.10 1.23
N PHE A 309 -11.38 -18.29 0.67
CA PHE A 309 -10.11 -19.04 0.71
C PHE A 309 -8.92 -18.25 0.17
N ARG A 310 -9.14 -17.25 -0.70
CA ARG A 310 -8.10 -16.32 -1.17
C ARG A 310 -7.41 -15.58 -0.04
N ILE A 311 -8.08 -15.40 1.11
CA ILE A 311 -7.50 -14.78 2.31
C ILE A 311 -6.39 -15.67 2.88
N ILE A 312 -6.61 -16.99 2.96
CA ILE A 312 -5.59 -17.94 3.42
C ILE A 312 -4.38 -17.91 2.47
N TYR A 313 -4.63 -18.01 1.16
CA TYR A 313 -3.54 -17.93 0.17
C TYR A 313 -2.76 -16.63 0.29
N PHE A 314 -3.45 -15.50 0.44
CA PHE A 314 -2.80 -14.21 0.67
C PHE A 314 -1.93 -14.25 1.92
N MET A 315 -2.47 -14.65 3.06
CA MET A 315 -1.76 -14.66 4.34
C MET A 315 -0.52 -15.58 4.29
N VAL A 316 -0.65 -16.77 3.68
CA VAL A 316 0.48 -17.71 3.56
C VAL A 316 1.52 -17.19 2.58
N ILE A 317 1.14 -16.86 1.35
CA ILE A 317 2.09 -16.46 0.30
C ILE A 317 2.83 -15.17 0.67
N PHE A 318 2.11 -14.16 1.17
CA PHE A 318 2.72 -12.89 1.53
C PHE A 318 3.64 -13.00 2.74
N SER A 319 3.38 -13.93 3.68
CA SER A 319 4.29 -14.18 4.82
C SER A 319 5.69 -14.62 4.37
N PHE A 320 5.79 -15.33 3.24
CA PHE A 320 7.10 -15.76 2.70
C PHE A 320 7.72 -14.76 1.72
N ILE A 321 6.90 -14.06 0.94
CA ILE A 321 7.41 -13.17 -0.10
C ILE A 321 7.70 -11.75 0.46
N ALA A 322 6.86 -11.25 1.37
CA ALA A 322 7.00 -9.89 1.90
C ALA A 322 8.37 -9.61 2.54
N PRO A 323 8.96 -10.51 3.34
CA PRO A 323 10.28 -10.29 3.91
C PRO A 323 11.37 -10.03 2.87
N LEU A 324 11.26 -10.62 1.67
CA LEU A 324 12.27 -10.48 0.62
C LEU A 324 12.40 -9.03 0.13
N TRP A 325 11.28 -8.37 -0.16
CA TRP A 325 11.32 -6.95 -0.56
C TRP A 325 11.61 -6.01 0.60
N VAL A 326 11.22 -6.38 1.85
CA VAL A 326 11.54 -5.60 3.04
C VAL A 326 13.06 -5.58 3.29
N VAL A 327 13.69 -6.76 3.35
CA VAL A 327 15.15 -6.90 3.51
C VAL A 327 15.89 -6.15 2.40
N ARG A 328 15.46 -6.32 1.15
CA ARG A 328 16.08 -5.64 0.02
C ARG A 328 15.92 -4.13 0.07
N ALA A 329 14.75 -3.63 0.49
CA ALA A 329 14.52 -2.19 0.63
C ALA A 329 15.39 -1.59 1.73
N MET A 330 15.52 -2.26 2.88
CA MET A 330 16.40 -1.86 3.97
C MET A 330 17.87 -1.85 3.51
N TYR A 331 18.31 -2.90 2.82
CA TYR A 331 19.65 -2.93 2.23
C TYR A 331 19.90 -1.75 1.29
N ASN A 332 18.96 -1.47 0.37
CA ASN A 332 19.07 -0.35 -0.56
C ASN A 332 19.10 1.00 0.17
N ALA A 333 18.33 1.15 1.26
CA ALA A 333 18.32 2.38 2.05
C ALA A 333 19.66 2.62 2.77
N VAL A 334 20.25 1.57 3.37
CA VAL A 334 21.55 1.66 4.08
C VAL A 334 22.69 1.95 3.10
N PHE A 335 22.71 1.28 1.94
CA PHE A 335 23.79 1.42 0.96
C PHE A 335 23.51 2.46 -0.13
N ALA A 336 22.55 3.35 0.08
CA ALA A 336 22.15 4.44 -0.82
C ALA A 336 21.90 4.00 -2.27
N LYS A 337 21.46 2.73 -2.49
CA LYS A 337 21.14 2.19 -3.81
C LYS A 337 19.73 2.64 -4.21
N LYS A 338 19.64 3.59 -5.15
CA LYS A 338 18.34 4.08 -5.65
C LYS A 338 17.57 2.94 -6.33
N THR A 339 16.27 2.87 -6.03
CA THR A 339 15.35 1.98 -6.75
C THR A 339 14.92 2.62 -8.07
N ALA A 340 14.98 1.87 -9.18
CA ALA A 340 14.49 2.34 -10.45
C ALA A 340 12.95 2.41 -10.45
N TRP A 341 12.40 3.33 -11.27
CA TRP A 341 10.96 3.44 -11.46
C TRP A 341 10.38 2.22 -12.21
N ARG A 342 11.18 1.61 -13.13
CA ARG A 342 10.84 0.42 -13.94
C ARG A 342 11.96 -0.60 -13.93
#